data_31fd4072b6bde0e28488f278bb669848
#
_entry.id   31fd4072b6bde0e28488f278bb669848
#
_cell.length_a   1.000
_cell.length_b   1.000
_cell.length_c   1.000
_cell.angle_alpha   90.00
_cell.angle_beta   90.00
_cell.angle_gamma   90.00
#
_symmetry.space_group_name_H-M   'P 1'
#
loop_
_entity.id
_entity.type
_entity.pdbx_description
1 polymer ?
#
loop_
_entity_poly.entity_id
_entity_poly.type
_entity_poly.pdbx_seq_one_letter_code
_entity_poly.pdbx_strand_id
1 'polypeptide(L)'
;MGKYFGTDGFRGEANVDLTVEHAYQVGRFLGWYYGKDKKEKCKVVIGKDTRRSSYMFEFSLVAGLTASGADVYLLHVTTTPSVSYVVRTEDFDCGIMISASHNPYYDNGIKLINSKGEKMDEETILKVEDYIDGKIEVPMAVRDQIGCTVDYSAGRNRYIGYLISLATRSYKNIKVGLDCANGSSWMIAKSVFDALGAKTYVINAEPDGLNINMNAGSTHIEVLQNFVKENQLDVGFAFDGDADRCIAVDENGNVVDGDLILYVYGRYLKEKGALRNNTVVTTIMSNFGLYKAFDELGIDYEKTQVGDKYVYENMVKNGHRIGGEQSGHIIFSKYATTGDGILTAIKMMEVMLEKKSSLATLTSPVRIYPQVLKNVRVKSKPEALNDADVQAAVKQVAETLGSTGRILVRESGTEPVIRVMVEAETEEECEKYVDSVIDVIKEKGHCE
;
A
#
# COMPACT_ATOMS: atom_id res chain seq x y z
N MET A 1 11.33 13.59 -7.03
CA MET A 1 11.05 13.35 -5.60
C MET A 1 11.49 14.57 -4.81
N GLY A 2 10.75 14.94 -3.82
CA GLY A 2 11.09 16.02 -2.92
C GLY A 2 12.26 15.69 -1.98
N LYS A 3 12.65 16.64 -1.16
CA LYS A 3 13.70 16.49 -0.16
C LYS A 3 13.26 15.68 1.06
N TYR A 4 12.00 15.83 1.48
CA TYR A 4 11.41 15.20 2.67
C TYR A 4 10.37 14.14 2.29
N PHE A 5 9.55 14.40 1.28
CA PHE A 5 8.47 13.52 0.86
C PHE A 5 8.93 12.54 -0.23
N GLY A 6 8.86 11.25 0.07
CA GLY A 6 8.99 10.17 -0.90
C GLY A 6 7.68 9.87 -1.64
N THR A 7 7.61 8.72 -2.31
CA THR A 7 6.40 8.27 -3.04
C THR A 7 5.20 7.98 -2.14
N ASP A 8 5.44 7.76 -0.83
CA ASP A 8 4.40 7.39 0.15
C ASP A 8 4.49 8.23 1.44
N GLY A 9 4.62 9.54 1.28
CA GLY A 9 4.67 10.51 2.37
C GLY A 9 6.07 10.81 2.89
N PHE A 10 6.13 11.60 3.95
CA PHE A 10 7.35 11.92 4.69
C PHE A 10 7.54 10.84 5.76
N ARG A 11 8.51 9.97 5.60
CA ARG A 11 8.81 8.87 6.52
C ARG A 11 10.19 9.01 7.14
N GLY A 12 10.33 8.52 8.36
CA GLY A 12 11.61 8.45 9.05
C GLY A 12 11.46 7.96 10.48
N GLU A 13 12.58 7.73 11.16
CA GLU A 13 12.59 7.43 12.58
C GLU A 13 12.04 8.63 13.37
N ALA A 14 11.09 8.36 14.27
CA ALA A 14 10.39 9.39 15.01
C ALA A 14 11.34 10.16 15.95
N ASN A 15 11.32 11.50 15.87
CA ASN A 15 12.22 12.44 16.55
C ASN A 15 13.71 12.35 16.15
N VAL A 16 14.02 11.61 15.07
CA VAL A 16 15.35 11.59 14.45
C VAL A 16 15.27 12.22 13.06
N ASP A 17 14.59 11.56 12.12
CA ASP A 17 14.42 12.06 10.75
C ASP A 17 13.12 12.86 10.60
N LEU A 18 12.04 12.36 11.21
CA LEU A 18 10.73 13.01 11.25
C LEU A 18 10.48 13.54 12.66
N THR A 19 10.45 14.85 12.83
CA THR A 19 10.33 15.53 14.14
C THR A 19 8.95 16.16 14.34
N VAL A 20 8.66 16.56 15.58
CA VAL A 20 7.43 17.31 15.91
C VAL A 20 7.39 18.67 15.22
N GLU A 21 8.54 19.30 14.99
CA GLU A 21 8.66 20.57 14.26
C GLU A 21 8.24 20.39 12.81
N HIS A 22 8.69 19.31 12.15
CA HIS A 22 8.26 18.99 10.79
C HIS A 22 6.72 18.80 10.72
N ALA A 23 6.15 18.04 11.65
CA ALA A 23 4.70 17.84 11.73
C ALA A 23 3.95 19.16 11.94
N TYR A 24 4.44 20.02 12.86
CA TYR A 24 3.89 21.35 13.08
C TYR A 24 3.93 22.21 11.82
N GLN A 25 5.05 22.23 11.12
CA GLN A 25 5.23 23.00 9.89
C GLN A 25 4.31 22.49 8.77
N VAL A 26 4.18 21.17 8.59
CA VAL A 26 3.23 20.59 7.64
C VAL A 26 1.80 21.07 7.96
N GLY A 27 1.39 21.00 9.23
CA GLY A 27 0.07 21.49 9.66
C GLY A 27 -0.09 23.01 9.41
N ARG A 28 0.93 23.82 9.74
CA ARG A 28 0.92 25.26 9.49
C ARG A 28 0.68 25.58 8.03
N PHE A 29 1.44 24.95 7.14
CA PHE A 29 1.33 25.20 5.71
C PHE A 29 -0.04 24.81 5.17
N LEU A 30 -0.50 23.58 5.45
CA LEU A 30 -1.77 23.07 4.91
C LEU A 30 -2.98 23.91 5.38
N GLY A 31 -3.03 24.26 6.67
CA GLY A 31 -4.10 25.09 7.21
C GLY A 31 -4.20 26.45 6.53
N TRP A 32 -3.06 27.10 6.30
CA TRP A 32 -3.01 28.35 5.56
C TRP A 32 -3.31 28.16 4.06
N TYR A 33 -2.67 27.17 3.43
CA TYR A 33 -2.76 26.96 1.98
C TYR A 33 -4.19 26.73 1.51
N TYR A 34 -4.93 25.88 2.21
CA TYR A 34 -6.33 25.60 1.89
C TYR A 34 -7.32 26.65 2.45
N GLY A 35 -6.91 27.46 3.41
CA GLY A 35 -7.79 28.47 4.03
C GLY A 35 -7.65 29.87 3.43
N LYS A 36 -6.50 30.23 2.82
CA LYS A 36 -6.16 31.62 2.46
C LYS A 36 -7.16 32.33 1.53
N ASP A 37 -7.80 31.61 0.64
CA ASP A 37 -8.73 32.15 -0.36
C ASP A 37 -10.19 31.84 -0.05
N LYS A 38 -10.49 31.29 1.14
CA LYS A 38 -11.82 30.90 1.57
C LYS A 38 -12.46 31.91 2.51
N LYS A 39 -13.80 32.00 2.44
CA LYS A 39 -14.59 32.72 3.44
C LYS A 39 -14.84 31.89 4.70
N GLU A 40 -14.96 30.56 4.53
CA GLU A 40 -15.13 29.60 5.60
C GLU A 40 -13.78 29.00 5.98
N LYS A 41 -13.68 28.50 7.21
CA LYS A 41 -12.47 27.81 7.67
C LYS A 41 -12.21 26.55 6.86
N CYS A 42 -10.96 26.32 6.56
CA CYS A 42 -10.48 25.07 5.98
C CYS A 42 -10.77 23.91 6.95
N LYS A 43 -11.20 22.78 6.40
CA LYS A 43 -11.49 21.56 7.16
C LYS A 43 -10.48 20.48 6.79
N VAL A 44 -9.76 20.00 7.78
CA VAL A 44 -8.76 18.94 7.61
C VAL A 44 -9.10 17.76 8.49
N VAL A 45 -9.10 16.55 7.91
CA VAL A 45 -9.31 15.33 8.67
C VAL A 45 -7.99 14.61 8.92
N ILE A 46 -7.78 14.10 10.13
CA ILE A 46 -6.57 13.37 10.55
C ILE A 46 -6.95 11.99 11.04
N GLY A 47 -6.25 10.97 10.51
CA GLY A 47 -6.21 9.61 11.03
C GLY A 47 -4.80 9.21 11.40
N LYS A 48 -4.68 8.19 12.24
CA LYS A 48 -3.39 7.65 12.67
C LYS A 48 -3.44 6.15 12.87
N ASP A 49 -2.26 5.52 12.79
CA ASP A 49 -2.09 4.14 13.22
C ASP A 49 -1.89 4.03 14.75
N THR A 50 -1.53 2.84 15.21
CA THR A 50 -1.42 2.51 16.64
C THR A 50 -0.06 2.86 17.25
N ARG A 51 0.91 3.37 16.49
CA ARG A 51 2.26 3.73 16.99
C ARG A 51 2.16 4.74 18.13
N ARG A 52 3.00 4.58 19.13
CA ARG A 52 3.09 5.54 20.24
C ARG A 52 3.41 6.95 19.74
N SER A 53 4.32 7.08 18.79
CA SER A 53 4.70 8.37 18.18
C SER A 53 3.58 9.02 17.36
N SER A 54 2.58 8.27 16.90
CA SER A 54 1.46 8.80 16.14
C SER A 54 0.63 9.82 16.94
N TYR A 55 0.52 9.65 18.25
CA TYR A 55 -0.14 10.61 19.13
C TYR A 55 0.62 11.94 19.21
N MET A 56 1.94 11.87 19.32
CA MET A 56 2.81 13.05 19.35
C MET A 56 2.69 13.85 18.05
N PHE A 57 2.74 13.18 16.90
CA PHE A 57 2.61 13.83 15.60
C PHE A 57 1.21 14.37 15.36
N GLU A 58 0.15 13.68 15.81
CA GLU A 58 -1.23 14.17 15.73
C GLU A 58 -1.36 15.52 16.44
N PHE A 59 -0.91 15.62 17.71
CA PHE A 59 -0.98 16.87 18.45
C PHE A 59 -0.16 18.00 17.82
N SER A 60 0.97 17.68 17.23
CA SER A 60 1.82 18.65 16.55
C SER A 60 1.18 19.18 15.26
N LEU A 61 0.63 18.28 14.42
CA LEU A 61 -0.14 18.65 13.24
C LEU A 61 -1.36 19.50 13.59
N VAL A 62 -2.11 19.11 14.63
CA VAL A 62 -3.29 19.83 15.12
C VAL A 62 -2.91 21.24 15.55
N ALA A 63 -1.83 21.40 16.32
CA ALA A 63 -1.36 22.72 16.74
C ALA A 63 -1.00 23.59 15.51
N GLY A 64 -0.32 23.06 14.53
CA GLY A 64 0.02 23.77 13.30
C GLY A 64 -1.22 24.18 12.48
N LEU A 65 -2.13 23.27 12.26
CA LEU A 65 -3.36 23.50 11.50
C LEU A 65 -4.26 24.54 12.15
N THR A 66 -4.55 24.41 13.45
CA THR A 66 -5.39 25.36 14.18
C THR A 66 -4.76 26.74 14.30
N ALA A 67 -3.44 26.82 14.49
CA ALA A 67 -2.69 28.08 14.47
C ALA A 67 -2.71 28.77 13.09
N SER A 68 -3.07 28.07 12.03
CA SER A 68 -3.26 28.62 10.67
C SER A 68 -4.73 28.77 10.27
N GLY A 69 -5.66 28.56 11.20
CA GLY A 69 -7.08 28.83 11.01
C GLY A 69 -7.91 27.64 10.51
N ALA A 70 -7.33 26.45 10.36
CA ALA A 70 -8.07 25.26 9.95
C ALA A 70 -8.80 24.60 11.11
N ASP A 71 -10.03 24.13 10.87
CA ASP A 71 -10.74 23.23 11.77
C ASP A 71 -10.30 21.78 11.49
N VAL A 72 -9.93 21.06 12.56
CA VAL A 72 -9.30 19.74 12.48
C VAL A 72 -10.23 18.67 13.02
N TYR A 73 -10.54 17.68 12.20
CA TYR A 73 -11.44 16.58 12.51
C TYR A 73 -10.63 15.30 12.77
N LEU A 74 -10.73 14.76 13.99
CA LEU A 74 -9.93 13.64 14.45
C LEU A 74 -10.70 12.32 14.31
N LEU A 75 -10.25 11.45 13.39
CA LEU A 75 -10.77 10.08 13.26
C LEU A 75 -10.15 9.14 14.31
N HIS A 76 -9.10 9.59 15.01
CA HIS A 76 -8.30 8.77 15.91
C HIS A 76 -7.63 7.60 15.18
N VAL A 77 -7.48 6.45 15.85
CA VAL A 77 -6.90 5.26 15.20
C VAL A 77 -7.85 4.76 14.12
N THR A 78 -7.37 4.78 12.88
CA THR A 78 -8.10 4.36 11.68
C THR A 78 -7.13 4.02 10.55
N THR A 79 -7.65 3.40 9.47
CA THR A 79 -6.85 2.97 8.33
C THR A 79 -6.63 4.10 7.31
N THR A 80 -5.56 4.01 6.51
CA THR A 80 -5.32 4.95 5.40
C THR A 80 -6.53 5.03 4.45
N PRO A 81 -7.14 3.93 3.98
CA PRO A 81 -8.33 4.01 3.14
C PRO A 81 -9.54 4.62 3.84
N SER A 82 -9.65 4.55 5.17
CA SER A 82 -10.69 5.25 5.93
C SER A 82 -10.55 6.76 5.80
N VAL A 83 -9.33 7.30 5.95
CA VAL A 83 -9.07 8.74 5.76
C VAL A 83 -9.41 9.16 4.33
N SER A 84 -8.91 8.42 3.34
CA SER A 84 -9.22 8.65 1.92
C SER A 84 -10.72 8.66 1.64
N TYR A 85 -11.45 7.69 2.20
CA TYR A 85 -12.91 7.60 2.06
C TYR A 85 -13.60 8.82 2.64
N VAL A 86 -13.29 9.22 3.87
CA VAL A 86 -13.93 10.36 4.56
C VAL A 86 -13.65 11.65 3.81
N VAL A 87 -12.40 11.89 3.38
CA VAL A 87 -12.06 13.09 2.62
C VAL A 87 -12.91 13.24 1.35
N ARG A 88 -12.99 12.17 0.55
CA ARG A 88 -13.67 12.23 -0.76
C ARG A 88 -15.18 12.19 -0.70
N THR A 89 -15.77 11.74 0.41
CA THR A 89 -17.23 11.60 0.56
C THR A 89 -17.87 12.70 1.38
N GLU A 90 -17.06 13.52 2.03
CA GLU A 90 -17.48 14.64 2.84
C GLU A 90 -16.66 15.89 2.46
N ASP A 91 -17.13 17.07 2.84
CA ASP A 91 -16.54 18.35 2.40
C ASP A 91 -15.24 18.69 3.17
N PHE A 92 -14.21 17.86 3.04
CA PHE A 92 -12.87 18.13 3.56
C PHE A 92 -11.94 18.66 2.46
N ASP A 93 -11.08 19.61 2.81
CA ASP A 93 -10.11 20.19 1.90
C ASP A 93 -8.92 19.27 1.65
N CYS A 94 -8.50 18.59 2.72
CA CYS A 94 -7.48 17.55 2.64
C CYS A 94 -7.58 16.60 3.86
N GLY A 95 -6.86 15.49 3.74
CA GLY A 95 -6.68 14.53 4.81
C GLY A 95 -5.21 14.29 5.11
N ILE A 96 -4.95 13.86 6.33
CA ILE A 96 -3.61 13.46 6.79
C ILE A 96 -3.71 12.09 7.44
N MET A 97 -2.88 11.17 7.01
CA MET A 97 -2.70 9.89 7.70
C MET A 97 -1.30 9.82 8.31
N ILE A 98 -1.27 9.52 9.62
CA ILE A 98 -0.03 9.37 10.37
C ILE A 98 0.28 7.88 10.48
N SER A 99 1.19 7.41 9.65
CA SER A 99 1.63 6.01 9.62
C SER A 99 2.88 5.84 8.76
N ALA A 100 3.73 4.88 9.13
CA ALA A 100 4.78 4.34 8.29
C ALA A 100 4.45 2.95 7.72
N SER A 101 3.15 2.61 7.58
CA SER A 101 2.68 1.34 7.00
C SER A 101 3.33 0.12 7.69
N HIS A 102 4.10 -0.68 6.95
CA HIS A 102 4.71 -1.92 7.43
C HIS A 102 6.05 -1.76 8.16
N ASN A 103 6.56 -0.53 8.31
CA ASN A 103 7.81 -0.27 9.00
C ASN A 103 7.71 -0.62 10.51
N PRO A 104 8.85 -0.82 11.20
CA PRO A 104 8.88 -1.01 12.65
C PRO A 104 8.24 0.15 13.42
N TYR A 105 7.94 -0.07 14.70
CA TYR A 105 7.20 0.89 15.55
C TYR A 105 7.93 2.23 15.77
N TYR A 106 9.24 2.24 15.70
CA TYR A 106 10.06 3.45 15.91
C TYR A 106 10.06 4.40 14.70
N ASP A 107 9.73 3.90 13.51
CA ASP A 107 9.46 4.74 12.35
C ASP A 107 8.05 5.30 12.40
N ASN A 108 7.84 6.45 11.76
CA ASN A 108 6.51 6.98 11.48
C ASN A 108 6.50 7.72 10.14
N GLY A 109 5.32 8.20 9.75
CA GLY A 109 5.15 8.91 8.49
C GLY A 109 3.96 9.85 8.50
N ILE A 110 3.98 10.84 7.61
CA ILE A 110 2.89 11.76 7.34
C ILE A 110 2.53 11.63 5.87
N LYS A 111 1.36 11.04 5.59
CA LYS A 111 0.80 10.91 4.24
C LYS A 111 -0.24 12.01 4.03
N LEU A 112 -0.11 12.76 2.94
CA LEU A 112 -1.02 13.84 2.58
C LEU A 112 -2.00 13.38 1.50
N ILE A 113 -3.28 13.66 1.72
CA ILE A 113 -4.39 13.21 0.88
C ILE A 113 -5.17 14.45 0.42
N ASN A 114 -5.42 14.58 -0.88
CA ASN A 114 -6.18 15.70 -1.44
C ASN A 114 -7.69 15.52 -1.23
N SER A 115 -8.49 16.53 -1.58
CA SER A 115 -9.96 16.52 -1.41
C SER A 115 -10.68 15.42 -2.20
N LYS A 116 -10.03 14.79 -3.16
CA LYS A 116 -10.57 13.64 -3.91
C LYS A 116 -10.26 12.30 -3.25
N GLY A 117 -9.56 12.29 -2.11
CA GLY A 117 -9.11 11.07 -1.44
C GLY A 117 -7.90 10.42 -2.11
N GLU A 118 -7.18 11.13 -2.95
CA GLU A 118 -5.98 10.69 -3.65
C GLU A 118 -4.73 11.20 -2.91
N LYS A 119 -3.57 10.62 -3.22
CA LYS A 119 -2.31 11.22 -2.77
C LYS A 119 -2.20 12.67 -3.20
N MET A 120 -1.64 13.51 -2.33
CA MET A 120 -1.41 14.93 -2.63
C MET A 120 -0.54 15.08 -3.88
N ASP A 121 -0.87 16.03 -4.71
CA ASP A 121 -0.10 16.35 -5.92
C ASP A 121 1.31 16.86 -5.60
N GLU A 122 2.23 16.62 -6.53
CA GLU A 122 3.65 16.92 -6.35
C GLU A 122 3.91 18.44 -6.20
N GLU A 123 3.12 19.28 -6.87
CA GLU A 123 3.25 20.74 -6.77
C GLU A 123 2.95 21.21 -5.33
N THR A 124 1.89 20.71 -4.73
CA THR A 124 1.52 21.02 -3.34
C THR A 124 2.57 20.48 -2.38
N ILE A 125 3.07 19.25 -2.60
CA ILE A 125 4.15 18.66 -1.78
C ILE A 125 5.41 19.55 -1.80
N LEU A 126 5.86 20.00 -2.97
CA LEU A 126 7.04 20.86 -3.08
C LEU A 126 6.85 22.19 -2.34
N LYS A 127 5.65 22.77 -2.32
CA LYS A 127 5.34 23.96 -1.54
C LYS A 127 5.38 23.71 -0.03
N VAL A 128 4.95 22.52 0.42
CA VAL A 128 5.11 22.10 1.82
C VAL A 128 6.60 22.07 2.19
N GLU A 129 7.44 21.49 1.34
CA GLU A 129 8.90 21.42 1.54
C GLU A 129 9.55 22.79 1.53
N ASP A 130 9.14 23.68 0.63
CA ASP A 130 9.62 25.06 0.59
C ASP A 130 9.27 25.83 1.87
N TYR A 131 8.13 25.55 2.48
CA TYR A 131 7.78 26.12 3.78
C TYR A 131 8.64 25.53 4.91
N ILE A 132 8.86 24.22 4.92
CA ILE A 132 9.75 23.55 5.89
C ILE A 132 11.17 24.14 5.80
N ASP A 133 11.66 24.41 4.60
CA ASP A 133 12.97 25.01 4.34
C ASP A 133 13.01 26.55 4.62
N GLY A 134 11.90 27.16 5.08
CA GLY A 134 11.83 28.58 5.41
C GLY A 134 11.78 29.54 4.21
N LYS A 135 11.44 29.03 3.00
CA LYS A 135 11.34 29.87 1.78
C LYS A 135 9.97 30.54 1.63
N ILE A 136 8.97 30.10 2.38
CA ILE A 136 7.61 30.62 2.37
C ILE A 136 7.25 31.09 3.78
N GLU A 137 6.65 32.27 3.89
CA GLU A 137 6.11 32.77 5.16
C GLU A 137 4.60 32.48 5.24
N VAL A 138 4.15 31.98 6.37
CA VAL A 138 2.75 31.69 6.66
C VAL A 138 2.32 32.49 7.89
N PRO A 139 1.32 33.38 7.78
CA PRO A 139 0.83 34.17 8.91
C PRO A 139 0.15 33.31 9.97
N MET A 140 0.11 33.78 11.22
CA MET A 140 -0.67 33.18 12.28
C MET A 140 -2.12 33.65 12.20
N ALA A 141 -3.07 32.72 12.40
CA ALA A 141 -4.44 33.08 12.66
C ALA A 141 -4.56 33.73 14.04
N VAL A 142 -5.41 34.75 14.15
CA VAL A 142 -5.63 35.50 15.39
C VAL A 142 -7.11 35.55 15.75
N ARG A 143 -7.39 35.62 17.03
CA ARG A 143 -8.76 35.80 17.58
C ARG A 143 -9.71 34.69 17.07
N ASP A 144 -10.82 35.05 16.46
CA ASP A 144 -11.86 34.19 15.89
C ASP A 144 -11.42 33.41 14.64
N GLN A 145 -10.28 33.80 14.07
CA GLN A 145 -9.66 33.06 12.95
C GLN A 145 -8.95 31.77 13.37
N ILE A 146 -8.58 31.63 14.66
CA ILE A 146 -7.96 30.40 15.16
C ILE A 146 -8.92 29.23 14.95
N GLY A 147 -8.40 28.10 14.41
CA GLY A 147 -9.17 26.90 14.19
C GLY A 147 -9.48 26.13 15.48
N CYS A 148 -10.35 25.13 15.36
CA CYS A 148 -10.70 24.27 16.47
C CYS A 148 -10.49 22.78 16.13
N THR A 149 -10.61 21.91 17.13
CA THR A 149 -10.62 20.47 16.99
C THR A 149 -12.00 19.88 17.18
N VAL A 150 -12.33 18.88 16.40
CA VAL A 150 -13.60 18.13 16.48
C VAL A 150 -13.28 16.66 16.61
N ASP A 151 -13.82 15.96 17.61
CA ASP A 151 -13.83 14.50 17.64
C ASP A 151 -14.74 14.00 16.52
N TYR A 152 -14.19 13.25 15.58
CA TYR A 152 -14.91 12.81 14.39
C TYR A 152 -14.87 11.30 14.18
N SER A 153 -14.92 10.54 15.25
CA SER A 153 -15.02 9.07 15.20
C SER A 153 -16.21 8.58 14.35
N ALA A 154 -17.24 9.41 14.18
CA ALA A 154 -18.37 9.15 13.27
C ALA A 154 -17.92 8.93 11.82
N GLY A 155 -16.90 9.63 11.33
CA GLY A 155 -16.36 9.44 9.99
C GLY A 155 -15.79 8.02 9.79
N ARG A 156 -15.03 7.50 10.77
CA ARG A 156 -14.58 6.11 10.78
C ARG A 156 -15.75 5.13 10.74
N ASN A 157 -16.81 5.38 11.51
CA ASN A 157 -17.97 4.49 11.53
C ASN A 157 -18.74 4.50 10.19
N ARG A 158 -18.72 5.62 9.46
CA ARG A 158 -19.28 5.68 8.09
C ARG A 158 -18.48 4.82 7.12
N TYR A 159 -17.14 4.83 7.22
CA TYR A 159 -16.29 3.94 6.43
C TYR A 159 -16.58 2.46 6.72
N ILE A 160 -16.76 2.08 8.00
CA ILE A 160 -17.19 0.72 8.37
C ILE A 160 -18.53 0.38 7.71
N GLY A 161 -19.52 1.26 7.81
CA GLY A 161 -20.82 1.09 7.16
C GLY A 161 -20.71 0.98 5.64
N TYR A 162 -19.84 1.78 5.02
CA TYR A 162 -19.53 1.69 3.60
C TYR A 162 -18.98 0.31 3.22
N LEU A 163 -17.96 -0.19 3.92
CA LEU A 163 -17.39 -1.51 3.65
C LEU A 163 -18.46 -2.61 3.76
N ILE A 164 -19.27 -2.59 4.80
CA ILE A 164 -20.37 -3.56 4.99
C ILE A 164 -21.36 -3.50 3.81
N SER A 165 -21.66 -2.32 3.31
CA SER A 165 -22.58 -2.12 2.18
C SER A 165 -22.07 -2.68 0.84
N LEU A 166 -20.77 -2.92 0.72
CA LEU A 166 -20.14 -3.45 -0.50
C LEU A 166 -20.25 -4.98 -0.60
N ALA A 167 -20.58 -5.69 0.47
CA ALA A 167 -20.75 -7.13 0.44
C ALA A 167 -22.10 -7.49 -0.20
N THR A 168 -22.05 -8.37 -1.16
CA THR A 168 -23.24 -8.82 -1.92
C THR A 168 -23.89 -10.07 -1.35
N ARG A 169 -23.21 -10.74 -0.38
CA ARG A 169 -23.64 -12.00 0.22
C ARG A 169 -23.30 -12.04 1.71
N SER A 170 -24.06 -12.81 2.47
CA SER A 170 -23.74 -13.13 3.87
C SER A 170 -22.56 -14.09 3.96
N TYR A 171 -21.69 -13.87 4.95
CA TYR A 171 -20.54 -14.75 5.23
C TYR A 171 -20.86 -15.81 6.29
N LYS A 172 -22.14 -16.06 6.54
CA LYS A 172 -22.58 -17.06 7.50
C LYS A 172 -21.96 -18.43 7.23
N ASN A 173 -21.47 -19.07 8.28
CA ASN A 173 -20.77 -20.36 8.27
C ASN A 173 -19.35 -20.36 7.69
N ILE A 174 -18.79 -19.21 7.31
CA ILE A 174 -17.40 -19.12 6.88
C ILE A 174 -16.53 -18.74 8.09
N LYS A 175 -15.46 -19.49 8.32
CA LYS A 175 -14.44 -19.24 9.33
C LYS A 175 -13.34 -18.39 8.72
N VAL A 176 -13.20 -17.16 9.18
CA VAL A 176 -12.22 -16.19 8.65
C VAL A 176 -11.18 -15.86 9.69
N GLY A 177 -9.91 -16.05 9.37
CA GLY A 177 -8.77 -15.55 10.13
C GLY A 177 -8.44 -14.11 9.75
N LEU A 178 -8.21 -13.26 10.74
CA LEU A 178 -7.81 -11.87 10.53
C LEU A 178 -6.54 -11.58 11.34
N ASP A 179 -5.47 -11.22 10.67
CA ASP A 179 -4.25 -10.69 11.30
C ASP A 179 -4.23 -9.18 11.14
N CYS A 180 -4.41 -8.46 12.24
CA CYS A 180 -4.50 -7.01 12.25
C CYS A 180 -3.15 -6.29 12.43
N ALA A 181 -2.03 -7.01 12.43
CA ALA A 181 -0.67 -6.46 12.57
C ALA A 181 -0.46 -5.60 13.84
N ASN A 182 -1.31 -5.71 14.86
CA ASN A 182 -1.44 -4.73 15.95
C ASN A 182 -1.56 -3.28 15.43
N GLY A 183 -2.02 -3.11 14.20
CA GLY A 183 -2.17 -1.86 13.47
C GLY A 183 -3.59 -1.31 13.49
N SER A 184 -3.87 -0.40 12.59
CA SER A 184 -5.10 0.39 12.54
C SER A 184 -6.37 -0.41 12.18
N SER A 185 -6.22 -1.59 11.58
CA SER A 185 -7.35 -2.47 11.22
C SER A 185 -8.00 -3.19 12.41
N TRP A 186 -7.36 -3.22 13.60
CA TRP A 186 -7.77 -4.04 14.73
C TRP A 186 -9.21 -3.86 15.19
N MET A 187 -9.73 -2.64 15.15
CA MET A 187 -11.13 -2.34 15.48
C MET A 187 -12.07 -2.51 14.30
N ILE A 188 -11.58 -2.30 13.08
CA ILE A 188 -12.39 -2.16 11.87
C ILE A 188 -12.67 -3.53 11.24
N ALA A 189 -11.60 -4.32 10.99
CA ALA A 189 -11.72 -5.56 10.25
C ALA A 189 -12.70 -6.54 10.91
N LYS A 190 -12.52 -6.81 12.22
CA LYS A 190 -13.43 -7.67 12.97
C LYS A 190 -14.88 -7.18 12.91
N SER A 191 -15.10 -5.88 13.14
CA SER A 191 -16.45 -5.29 13.13
C SER A 191 -17.15 -5.47 11.78
N VAL A 192 -16.43 -5.33 10.66
CA VAL A 192 -16.96 -5.52 9.31
C VAL A 192 -17.33 -6.99 9.08
N PHE A 193 -16.41 -7.92 9.36
CA PHE A 193 -16.64 -9.34 9.08
C PHE A 193 -17.70 -9.95 10.00
N ASP A 194 -17.77 -9.55 11.27
CA ASP A 194 -18.85 -9.96 12.20
C ASP A 194 -20.22 -9.46 11.71
N ALA A 195 -20.30 -8.19 11.27
CA ALA A 195 -21.54 -7.64 10.73
C ALA A 195 -22.01 -8.36 9.46
N LEU A 196 -21.09 -8.90 8.67
CA LEU A 196 -21.38 -9.72 7.48
C LEU A 196 -21.72 -11.17 7.83
N GLY A 197 -21.58 -11.57 9.10
CA GLY A 197 -22.00 -12.87 9.62
C GLY A 197 -20.88 -13.94 9.59
N ALA A 198 -19.62 -13.57 9.35
CA ALA A 198 -18.50 -14.50 9.42
C ALA A 198 -18.26 -14.98 10.86
N LYS A 199 -17.71 -16.19 10.99
CA LYS A 199 -17.09 -16.62 12.24
C LYS A 199 -15.64 -16.16 12.25
N THR A 200 -15.38 -15.01 12.87
CA THR A 200 -14.06 -14.37 12.87
C THR A 200 -13.15 -14.91 13.96
N TYR A 201 -11.91 -15.16 13.58
CA TYR A 201 -10.79 -15.52 14.45
C TYR A 201 -9.71 -14.46 14.25
N VAL A 202 -9.37 -13.72 15.30
CA VAL A 202 -8.52 -12.54 15.17
C VAL A 202 -7.24 -12.73 15.96
N ILE A 203 -6.10 -12.42 15.35
CA ILE A 203 -4.79 -12.36 15.98
C ILE A 203 -4.17 -10.97 15.78
N ASN A 204 -3.17 -10.66 16.60
CA ASN A 204 -2.43 -9.39 16.54
C ASN A 204 -3.36 -8.17 16.54
N ALA A 205 -4.31 -8.15 17.48
CA ALA A 205 -5.33 -7.09 17.63
C ALA A 205 -5.32 -6.43 19.02
N GLU A 206 -4.16 -6.44 19.69
CA GLU A 206 -3.95 -5.83 21.00
C GLU A 206 -2.77 -4.85 20.94
N PRO A 207 -2.95 -3.68 20.27
CA PRO A 207 -1.87 -2.72 20.08
C PRO A 207 -1.46 -2.08 21.41
N ASP A 208 -0.16 -2.05 21.70
CA ASP A 208 0.44 -1.36 22.86
C ASP A 208 1.25 -0.10 22.49
N GLY A 209 1.31 0.19 21.19
CA GLY A 209 2.05 1.31 20.60
C GLY A 209 3.49 1.00 20.19
N LEU A 210 3.99 -0.19 20.54
CA LEU A 210 5.35 -0.65 20.23
C LEU A 210 5.39 -1.97 19.46
N ASN A 211 4.26 -2.65 19.35
CA ASN A 211 4.16 -3.99 18.77
C ASN A 211 3.55 -4.02 17.34
N ILE A 212 3.32 -2.87 16.72
CA ILE A 212 2.82 -2.81 15.34
C ILE A 212 3.78 -3.50 14.38
N ASN A 213 3.27 -4.38 13.50
CA ASN A 213 4.03 -5.18 12.53
C ASN A 213 5.07 -6.14 13.14
N MET A 214 5.17 -6.25 14.46
CA MET A 214 6.16 -7.11 15.11
C MET A 214 5.71 -8.57 15.06
N ASN A 215 6.34 -9.37 14.22
CA ASN A 215 5.94 -10.75 13.94
C ASN A 215 4.44 -10.86 13.63
N ALA A 216 3.93 -9.94 12.82
CA ALA A 216 2.50 -9.77 12.62
C ALA A 216 2.20 -9.16 11.23
N GLY A 217 1.01 -9.45 10.72
CA GLY A 217 0.47 -8.83 9.52
C GLY A 217 1.07 -9.33 8.21
N SER A 218 0.89 -8.53 7.16
CA SER A 218 1.20 -8.93 5.78
C SER A 218 2.68 -9.18 5.49
N THR A 219 3.59 -8.67 6.33
CA THR A 219 5.05 -8.90 6.20
C THR A 219 5.56 -10.10 6.98
N HIS A 220 4.72 -10.71 7.83
CA HIS A 220 4.99 -11.91 8.62
C HIS A 220 3.87 -12.93 8.43
N ILE A 221 3.59 -13.25 7.17
CA ILE A 221 2.42 -14.04 6.77
C ILE A 221 2.44 -15.48 7.33
N GLU A 222 3.62 -16.00 7.67
CA GLU A 222 3.79 -17.31 8.30
C GLU A 222 2.99 -17.49 9.58
N VAL A 223 2.76 -16.40 10.31
CA VAL A 223 1.95 -16.40 11.54
C VAL A 223 0.50 -16.74 11.19
N LEU A 224 -0.06 -16.07 10.18
CA LEU A 224 -1.42 -16.33 9.73
C LEU A 224 -1.54 -17.70 9.05
N GLN A 225 -0.52 -18.16 8.30
CA GLN A 225 -0.52 -19.49 7.69
C GLN A 225 -0.67 -20.61 8.74
N ASN A 226 0.10 -20.53 9.81
CA ASN A 226 0.01 -21.47 10.93
C ASN A 226 -1.35 -21.38 11.61
N PHE A 227 -1.83 -20.15 11.87
CA PHE A 227 -3.13 -19.92 12.50
C PHE A 227 -4.31 -20.49 11.72
N VAL A 228 -4.31 -20.34 10.38
CA VAL A 228 -5.32 -20.90 9.48
C VAL A 228 -5.34 -22.41 9.58
N LYS A 229 -4.17 -23.07 9.51
CA LYS A 229 -4.05 -24.54 9.58
C LYS A 229 -4.49 -25.09 10.93
N GLU A 230 -3.99 -24.51 12.02
CA GLU A 230 -4.28 -24.98 13.39
C GLU A 230 -5.76 -24.86 13.75
N ASN A 231 -6.43 -23.84 13.28
CA ASN A 231 -7.84 -23.58 13.56
C ASN A 231 -8.79 -24.08 12.45
N GLN A 232 -8.24 -24.69 11.40
CA GLN A 232 -9.01 -25.19 10.25
C GLN A 232 -9.97 -24.12 9.70
N LEU A 233 -9.40 -22.96 9.40
CA LEU A 233 -10.14 -21.83 8.86
C LEU A 233 -10.34 -21.97 7.35
N ASP A 234 -11.41 -21.39 6.82
CA ASP A 234 -11.71 -21.44 5.39
C ASP A 234 -10.84 -20.45 4.59
N VAL A 235 -10.38 -19.38 5.24
CA VAL A 235 -9.53 -18.35 4.65
C VAL A 235 -8.92 -17.47 5.76
N GLY A 236 -7.74 -16.89 5.49
CA GLY A 236 -7.14 -15.87 6.34
C GLY A 236 -6.81 -14.61 5.54
N PHE A 237 -6.84 -13.43 6.22
CA PHE A 237 -6.41 -12.15 5.66
C PHE A 237 -5.51 -11.43 6.64
N ALA A 238 -4.31 -11.04 6.19
CA ALA A 238 -3.35 -10.25 6.95
C ALA A 238 -3.25 -8.86 6.36
N PHE A 239 -3.28 -7.86 7.24
CA PHE A 239 -3.12 -6.45 6.88
C PHE A 239 -1.75 -5.95 7.30
N ASP A 240 -1.34 -4.80 6.79
CA ASP A 240 -0.20 -4.05 7.32
C ASP A 240 -0.67 -2.98 8.33
N GLY A 241 0.27 -2.22 8.88
CA GLY A 241 0.01 -1.31 10.01
C GLY A 241 -1.09 -0.28 9.77
N ASP A 242 -1.29 0.21 8.55
CA ASP A 242 -2.36 1.16 8.19
C ASP A 242 -3.41 0.56 7.24
N ALA A 243 -3.32 -0.74 7.01
CA ALA A 243 -4.29 -1.57 6.30
C ALA A 243 -4.63 -1.10 4.88
N ASP A 244 -3.68 -0.52 4.18
CA ASP A 244 -3.79 -0.27 2.75
C ASP A 244 -3.40 -1.49 1.91
N ARG A 245 -2.83 -2.54 2.55
CA ARG A 245 -2.45 -3.84 1.97
C ARG A 245 -3.23 -4.99 2.58
N CYS A 246 -3.39 -6.06 1.77
CA CYS A 246 -3.94 -7.34 2.19
C CYS A 246 -3.19 -8.48 1.51
N ILE A 247 -2.70 -9.42 2.31
CA ILE A 247 -2.25 -10.73 1.84
C ILE A 247 -3.21 -11.77 2.38
N ALA A 248 -3.67 -12.69 1.54
CA ALA A 248 -4.57 -13.74 1.96
C ALA A 248 -3.83 -15.07 2.17
N VAL A 249 -4.47 -15.97 2.88
CA VAL A 249 -4.04 -17.35 3.10
C VAL A 249 -5.22 -18.27 2.80
N ASP A 250 -5.01 -19.28 1.94
CA ASP A 250 -6.03 -20.25 1.61
C ASP A 250 -6.28 -21.26 2.74
N GLU A 251 -7.27 -22.11 2.58
CA GLU A 251 -7.66 -23.14 3.55
C GLU A 251 -6.57 -24.20 3.82
N ASN A 252 -5.57 -24.31 2.93
CA ASN A 252 -4.43 -25.20 3.07
C ASN A 252 -3.23 -24.51 3.73
N GLY A 253 -3.34 -23.20 4.01
CA GLY A 253 -2.28 -22.37 4.54
C GLY A 253 -1.27 -21.89 3.50
N ASN A 254 -1.60 -21.89 2.22
CA ASN A 254 -0.77 -21.32 1.19
C ASN A 254 -1.01 -19.81 1.09
N VAL A 255 0.05 -19.06 0.79
CA VAL A 255 -0.02 -17.61 0.60
C VAL A 255 -0.73 -17.29 -0.71
N VAL A 256 -1.66 -16.35 -0.64
CA VAL A 256 -2.31 -15.72 -1.78
C VAL A 256 -1.95 -14.23 -1.75
N ASP A 257 -0.87 -13.90 -2.43
CA ASP A 257 -0.32 -12.55 -2.48
C ASP A 257 -1.12 -11.62 -3.42
N GLY A 258 -0.64 -10.38 -3.58
CA GLY A 258 -1.30 -9.39 -4.43
C GLY A 258 -1.43 -9.83 -5.89
N ASP A 259 -0.47 -10.57 -6.41
CA ASP A 259 -0.52 -11.08 -7.78
C ASP A 259 -1.64 -12.11 -7.96
N LEU A 260 -1.77 -13.04 -7.02
CA LEU A 260 -2.85 -14.03 -7.04
C LEU A 260 -4.22 -13.38 -6.82
N ILE A 261 -4.30 -12.33 -5.98
CA ILE A 261 -5.52 -11.53 -5.78
C ILE A 261 -5.90 -10.82 -7.09
N LEU A 262 -4.93 -10.21 -7.79
CA LEU A 262 -5.14 -9.57 -9.10
C LEU A 262 -5.64 -10.59 -10.14
N TYR A 263 -5.06 -11.78 -10.15
CA TYR A 263 -5.52 -12.87 -11.03
C TYR A 263 -6.97 -13.26 -10.77
N VAL A 264 -7.28 -13.57 -9.51
CA VAL A 264 -8.63 -14.04 -9.12
C VAL A 264 -9.68 -12.99 -9.45
N TYR A 265 -9.44 -11.73 -9.07
CA TYR A 265 -10.44 -10.69 -9.29
C TYR A 265 -10.47 -10.17 -10.73
N GLY A 266 -9.32 -10.12 -11.41
CA GLY A 266 -9.23 -9.81 -12.85
C GLY A 266 -10.02 -10.80 -13.70
N ARG A 267 -9.82 -12.11 -13.46
CA ARG A 267 -10.61 -13.17 -14.07
C ARG A 267 -12.10 -13.03 -13.79
N TYR A 268 -12.48 -12.79 -12.54
CA TYR A 268 -13.86 -12.59 -12.13
C TYR A 268 -14.51 -11.40 -12.85
N LEU A 269 -13.83 -10.27 -12.94
CA LEU A 269 -14.31 -9.09 -13.67
C LEU A 269 -14.46 -9.39 -15.17
N LYS A 270 -13.54 -10.12 -15.78
CA LYS A 270 -13.64 -10.54 -17.19
C LYS A 270 -14.86 -11.41 -17.44
N GLU A 271 -15.07 -12.42 -16.60
CA GLU A 271 -16.24 -13.31 -16.71
C GLU A 271 -17.59 -12.56 -16.54
N LYS A 272 -17.57 -11.46 -15.79
CA LYS A 272 -18.72 -10.56 -15.63
C LYS A 272 -18.89 -9.53 -16.75
N GLY A 273 -17.95 -9.44 -17.69
CA GLY A 273 -17.92 -8.37 -18.69
C GLY A 273 -17.65 -6.98 -18.08
N ALA A 274 -17.05 -6.94 -16.88
CA ALA A 274 -16.81 -5.73 -16.10
C ALA A 274 -15.34 -5.29 -16.07
N LEU A 275 -14.42 -6.08 -16.65
CA LEU A 275 -13.00 -5.73 -16.78
C LEU A 275 -12.83 -4.71 -17.91
N ARG A 276 -12.83 -3.45 -17.54
CA ARG A 276 -12.74 -2.34 -18.52
C ARG A 276 -11.42 -2.42 -19.28
N ASN A 277 -11.49 -2.22 -20.60
CA ASN A 277 -10.37 -2.36 -21.54
C ASN A 277 -9.71 -3.75 -21.49
N ASN A 278 -10.37 -4.76 -20.91
CA ASN A 278 -9.84 -6.11 -20.70
C ASN A 278 -8.47 -6.13 -19.99
N THR A 279 -8.13 -5.09 -19.20
CA THR A 279 -6.77 -4.84 -18.68
C THR A 279 -6.72 -4.81 -17.16
N VAL A 280 -5.66 -5.42 -16.61
CA VAL A 280 -5.24 -5.33 -15.20
C VAL A 280 -3.91 -4.55 -15.14
N VAL A 281 -3.79 -3.58 -14.21
CA VAL A 281 -2.54 -2.83 -14.03
C VAL A 281 -1.70 -3.49 -12.94
N THR A 282 -0.44 -3.76 -13.25
CA THR A 282 0.53 -4.40 -12.36
C THR A 282 1.81 -3.58 -12.28
N THR A 283 2.81 -4.04 -11.56
CA THR A 283 4.16 -3.48 -11.60
C THR A 283 5.15 -4.44 -12.25
N ILE A 284 6.31 -3.92 -12.61
CA ILE A 284 7.42 -4.75 -13.12
C ILE A 284 7.87 -5.85 -12.14
N MET A 285 7.45 -5.79 -10.87
CA MET A 285 7.79 -6.78 -9.84
C MET A 285 6.78 -7.93 -9.72
N SER A 286 5.62 -7.83 -10.36
CA SER A 286 4.64 -8.95 -10.38
C SER A 286 5.27 -10.21 -10.96
N ASN A 287 4.96 -11.37 -10.38
CA ASN A 287 5.55 -12.65 -10.76
C ASN A 287 5.27 -13.00 -12.23
N PHE A 288 6.26 -13.59 -12.90
CA PHE A 288 6.15 -14.00 -14.30
C PHE A 288 4.96 -14.95 -14.55
N GLY A 289 4.64 -15.78 -13.57
CA GLY A 289 3.48 -16.67 -13.62
C GLY A 289 2.14 -15.96 -13.71
N LEU A 290 2.01 -14.76 -13.11
CA LEU A 290 0.81 -13.94 -13.26
C LEU A 290 0.59 -13.55 -14.73
N TYR A 291 1.65 -13.11 -15.41
CA TYR A 291 1.54 -12.71 -16.81
C TYR A 291 1.15 -13.86 -17.71
N LYS A 292 1.77 -15.04 -17.50
CA LYS A 292 1.40 -16.25 -18.25
C LYS A 292 -0.08 -16.63 -18.02
N ALA A 293 -0.54 -16.56 -16.78
CA ALA A 293 -1.93 -16.85 -16.47
C ALA A 293 -2.91 -15.83 -17.09
N PHE A 294 -2.50 -14.56 -17.21
CA PHE A 294 -3.28 -13.57 -17.93
C PHE A 294 -3.29 -13.81 -19.43
N ASP A 295 -2.15 -14.17 -20.02
CA ASP A 295 -2.04 -14.53 -21.44
C ASP A 295 -2.98 -15.71 -21.78
N GLU A 296 -3.02 -16.75 -20.95
CA GLU A 296 -3.93 -17.90 -21.11
C GLU A 296 -5.42 -17.52 -21.03
N LEU A 297 -5.75 -16.54 -20.19
CA LEU A 297 -7.09 -15.99 -20.08
C LEU A 297 -7.42 -14.97 -21.17
N GLY A 298 -6.42 -14.51 -21.95
CA GLY A 298 -6.55 -13.40 -22.87
C GLY A 298 -6.91 -12.09 -22.14
N ILE A 299 -6.36 -11.87 -20.95
CA ILE A 299 -6.43 -10.62 -20.19
C ILE A 299 -5.18 -9.82 -20.53
N ASP A 300 -5.38 -8.56 -20.94
CA ASP A 300 -4.28 -7.62 -21.16
C ASP A 300 -3.77 -7.06 -19.82
N TYR A 301 -2.50 -6.66 -19.78
CA TYR A 301 -1.92 -6.09 -18.57
C TYR A 301 -0.96 -4.95 -18.89
N GLU A 302 -0.94 -3.96 -18.02
CA GLU A 302 0.02 -2.86 -18.07
C GLU A 302 0.97 -2.97 -16.88
N LYS A 303 2.29 -2.84 -17.16
CA LYS A 303 3.37 -2.91 -16.17
C LYS A 303 3.86 -1.51 -15.87
N THR A 304 3.68 -1.06 -14.66
CA THR A 304 4.22 0.23 -14.19
C THR A 304 5.54 0.03 -13.46
N GLN A 305 6.20 1.13 -13.13
CA GLN A 305 7.25 1.12 -12.12
C GLN A 305 6.68 0.72 -10.76
N VAL A 306 7.56 0.29 -9.86
CA VAL A 306 7.19 -0.05 -8.47
C VAL A 306 6.71 1.18 -7.73
N GLY A 307 5.57 1.06 -7.09
CA GLY A 307 4.92 2.11 -6.31
C GLY A 307 3.47 2.30 -6.70
N ASP A 308 2.60 2.26 -5.72
CA ASP A 308 1.15 2.39 -5.86
C ASP A 308 0.72 3.68 -6.59
N LYS A 309 1.51 4.77 -6.46
CA LYS A 309 1.31 6.01 -7.21
C LYS A 309 1.27 5.76 -8.72
N TYR A 310 2.25 5.00 -9.24
CA TYR A 310 2.33 4.74 -10.68
C TYR A 310 1.21 3.83 -11.17
N VAL A 311 0.82 2.86 -10.34
CA VAL A 311 -0.34 1.99 -10.62
C VAL A 311 -1.60 2.83 -10.70
N TYR A 312 -1.86 3.70 -9.71
CA TYR A 312 -3.05 4.54 -9.68
C TYR A 312 -3.10 5.56 -10.82
N GLU A 313 -1.99 6.25 -11.10
CA GLU A 313 -1.88 7.21 -12.22
C GLU A 313 -2.20 6.52 -13.56
N ASN A 314 -1.67 5.32 -13.78
CA ASN A 314 -1.97 4.53 -14.97
C ASN A 314 -3.46 4.17 -15.05
N MET A 315 -4.02 3.68 -13.94
CA MET A 315 -5.45 3.32 -13.85
C MET A 315 -6.36 4.50 -14.17
N VAL A 316 -6.07 5.68 -13.63
CA VAL A 316 -6.87 6.89 -13.86
C VAL A 316 -6.76 7.34 -15.30
N LYS A 317 -5.54 7.42 -15.83
CA LYS A 317 -5.26 7.87 -17.22
C LYS A 317 -5.98 7.01 -18.24
N ASN A 318 -5.98 5.69 -18.06
CA ASN A 318 -6.52 4.74 -19.03
C ASN A 318 -7.92 4.21 -18.62
N GLY A 319 -8.40 4.57 -17.44
CA GLY A 319 -9.72 4.20 -16.94
C GLY A 319 -9.86 2.74 -16.55
N HIS A 320 -8.78 2.09 -16.10
CA HIS A 320 -8.78 0.69 -15.67
C HIS A 320 -9.52 0.48 -14.35
N ARG A 321 -10.05 -0.74 -14.13
CA ARG A 321 -10.91 -1.06 -12.99
C ARG A 321 -10.17 -1.65 -11.81
N ILE A 322 -9.05 -2.32 -12.06
CA ILE A 322 -8.25 -3.00 -11.05
C ILE A 322 -6.77 -2.83 -11.36
N GLY A 323 -5.99 -2.64 -10.34
CA GLY A 323 -4.54 -2.64 -10.39
C GLY A 323 -3.96 -2.82 -9.01
N GLY A 324 -2.68 -3.15 -8.94
CA GLY A 324 -2.02 -3.34 -7.65
C GLY A 324 -0.61 -3.89 -7.76
N GLU A 325 -0.10 -4.27 -6.62
CA GLU A 325 1.25 -4.75 -6.42
C GLU A 325 1.24 -6.12 -5.73
N GLN A 326 2.28 -6.92 -5.95
CA GLN A 326 2.47 -8.21 -5.27
C GLN A 326 2.41 -8.07 -3.74
N SER A 327 2.83 -6.93 -3.19
CA SER A 327 2.78 -6.61 -1.76
C SER A 327 1.36 -6.57 -1.16
N GLY A 328 0.31 -6.71 -1.97
CA GLY A 328 -1.08 -6.70 -1.53
C GLY A 328 -1.75 -5.33 -1.55
N HIS A 329 -1.10 -4.29 -2.05
CA HIS A 329 -1.73 -2.99 -2.27
C HIS A 329 -2.60 -3.05 -3.53
N ILE A 330 -3.89 -3.32 -3.37
CA ILE A 330 -4.84 -3.54 -4.46
C ILE A 330 -5.84 -2.39 -4.53
N ILE A 331 -5.96 -1.79 -5.71
CA ILE A 331 -6.85 -0.67 -5.98
C ILE A 331 -8.04 -1.13 -6.82
N PHE A 332 -9.23 -0.93 -6.32
CA PHE A 332 -10.49 -1.15 -7.03
C PHE A 332 -11.11 0.21 -7.38
N SER A 333 -10.80 0.78 -8.55
CA SER A 333 -11.14 2.16 -8.91
C SER A 333 -12.63 2.51 -8.85
N LYS A 334 -13.51 1.51 -8.86
CA LYS A 334 -14.95 1.72 -8.64
C LYS A 334 -15.29 2.09 -7.20
N TYR A 335 -14.44 1.71 -6.25
CA TYR A 335 -14.76 1.76 -4.82
C TYR A 335 -13.79 2.64 -4.02
N ALA A 336 -12.52 2.69 -4.42
CA ALA A 336 -11.46 3.40 -3.70
C ALA A 336 -10.48 4.08 -4.67
N THR A 337 -9.79 5.12 -4.18
CA THR A 337 -8.74 5.86 -4.88
C THR A 337 -7.33 5.47 -4.41
N THR A 338 -7.23 4.52 -3.50
CA THR A 338 -6.01 3.95 -2.96
C THR A 338 -6.21 2.48 -2.66
N GLY A 339 -5.16 1.75 -2.32
CA GLY A 339 -5.27 0.40 -1.79
C GLY A 339 -6.11 0.35 -0.52
N ASP A 340 -6.88 -0.71 -0.37
CA ASP A 340 -7.74 -0.94 0.78
C ASP A 340 -7.74 -2.43 1.11
N GLY A 341 -7.02 -2.79 2.17
CA GLY A 341 -6.85 -4.19 2.55
C GLY A 341 -8.15 -4.87 2.96
N ILE A 342 -9.01 -4.17 3.70
CA ILE A 342 -10.29 -4.74 4.16
C ILE A 342 -11.27 -4.88 2.98
N LEU A 343 -11.31 -3.90 2.08
CA LEU A 343 -12.06 -4.01 0.82
C LEU A 343 -11.54 -5.18 -0.02
N THR A 344 -10.23 -5.36 -0.12
CA THR A 344 -9.62 -6.48 -0.83
C THR A 344 -10.10 -7.82 -0.28
N ALA A 345 -10.09 -7.97 1.04
CA ALA A 345 -10.60 -9.17 1.71
C ALA A 345 -12.10 -9.40 1.40
N ILE A 346 -12.93 -8.35 1.44
CA ILE A 346 -14.35 -8.42 1.06
C ILE A 346 -14.50 -8.87 -0.40
N LYS A 347 -13.67 -8.37 -1.31
CA LYS A 347 -13.74 -8.73 -2.72
C LYS A 347 -13.28 -10.16 -2.99
N MET A 348 -12.33 -10.69 -2.25
CA MET A 348 -11.98 -12.11 -2.30
C MET A 348 -13.14 -12.99 -1.80
N MET A 349 -13.75 -12.63 -0.67
CA MET A 349 -14.94 -13.30 -0.15
C MET A 349 -16.11 -13.28 -1.17
N GLU A 350 -16.31 -12.16 -1.88
CA GLU A 350 -17.32 -12.06 -2.94
C GLU A 350 -17.11 -13.12 -4.01
N VAL A 351 -15.87 -13.26 -4.51
CA VAL A 351 -15.55 -14.25 -5.55
C VAL A 351 -15.73 -15.67 -5.03
N MET A 352 -15.19 -15.99 -3.84
CA MET A 352 -15.30 -17.32 -3.22
C MET A 352 -16.77 -17.75 -3.08
N LEU A 353 -17.60 -16.88 -2.52
CA LEU A 353 -19.02 -17.17 -2.28
C LEU A 353 -19.85 -17.25 -3.57
N GLU A 354 -19.57 -16.40 -4.53
CA GLU A 354 -20.29 -16.42 -5.81
C GLU A 354 -19.94 -17.65 -6.64
N LYS A 355 -18.65 -17.99 -6.70
CA LYS A 355 -18.17 -19.17 -7.41
C LYS A 355 -18.38 -20.46 -6.63
N LYS A 356 -18.74 -20.39 -5.36
CA LYS A 356 -18.82 -21.54 -4.44
C LYS A 356 -17.53 -22.34 -4.46
N SER A 357 -16.40 -21.66 -4.41
CA SER A 357 -15.08 -22.23 -4.59
C SER A 357 -14.13 -21.70 -3.51
N SER A 358 -13.24 -22.57 -3.04
CA SER A 358 -12.21 -22.17 -2.10
C SER A 358 -11.15 -21.31 -2.77
N LEU A 359 -10.38 -20.59 -1.95
CA LEU A 359 -9.33 -19.71 -2.45
C LEU A 359 -8.21 -20.52 -3.14
N ALA A 360 -7.83 -21.70 -2.59
CA ALA A 360 -6.87 -22.59 -3.22
C ALA A 360 -7.32 -23.03 -4.63
N THR A 361 -8.61 -23.35 -4.80
CA THR A 361 -9.15 -23.71 -6.12
C THR A 361 -9.12 -22.52 -7.09
N LEU A 362 -9.42 -21.32 -6.63
CA LEU A 362 -9.44 -20.13 -7.48
C LEU A 362 -8.05 -19.72 -7.97
N THR A 363 -7.01 -19.96 -7.17
CA THR A 363 -5.62 -19.62 -7.48
C THR A 363 -4.84 -20.74 -8.16
N SER A 364 -5.34 -21.99 -8.11
CA SER A 364 -4.65 -23.19 -8.64
C SER A 364 -4.19 -23.11 -10.11
N PRO A 365 -4.81 -22.33 -11.02
CA PRO A 365 -4.31 -22.21 -12.38
C PRO A 365 -3.01 -21.39 -12.49
N VAL A 366 -2.64 -20.62 -11.49
CA VAL A 366 -1.43 -19.77 -11.54
C VAL A 366 -0.23 -20.56 -11.02
N ARG A 367 0.77 -20.74 -11.85
CA ARG A 367 2.07 -21.25 -11.44
C ARG A 367 2.94 -20.09 -10.99
N ILE A 368 3.31 -20.05 -9.72
CA ILE A 368 4.30 -19.08 -9.22
C ILE A 368 5.70 -19.57 -9.59
N TYR A 369 6.46 -18.71 -10.26
CA TYR A 369 7.83 -18.99 -10.64
C TYR A 369 8.76 -18.66 -9.48
N PRO A 370 9.73 -19.54 -9.16
CA PRO A 370 10.83 -19.20 -8.25
C PRO A 370 11.48 -17.88 -8.64
N GLN A 371 11.88 -17.10 -7.64
CA GLN A 371 12.49 -15.78 -7.83
C GLN A 371 13.72 -15.65 -6.93
N VAL A 372 14.83 -15.25 -7.51
CA VAL A 372 16.02 -14.85 -6.77
C VAL A 372 16.33 -13.38 -7.07
N LEU A 373 16.48 -12.59 -6.02
CA LEU A 373 16.84 -11.17 -6.09
C LEU A 373 18.09 -10.94 -5.25
N LYS A 374 19.16 -10.44 -5.87
CA LYS A 374 20.40 -10.06 -5.18
C LYS A 374 20.67 -8.57 -5.36
N ASN A 375 21.13 -7.93 -4.28
CA ASN A 375 21.56 -6.54 -4.29
C ASN A 375 23.08 -6.48 -4.48
N VAL A 376 23.53 -5.67 -5.44
CA VAL A 376 24.95 -5.46 -5.71
C VAL A 376 25.31 -4.01 -5.43
N ARG A 377 26.21 -3.79 -4.49
CA ARG A 377 26.70 -2.46 -4.18
C ARG A 377 27.66 -1.99 -5.26
N VAL A 378 27.40 -0.79 -5.80
CA VAL A 378 28.15 -0.27 -6.95
C VAL A 378 28.59 1.18 -6.72
N LYS A 379 29.73 1.54 -7.29
CA LYS A 379 30.29 2.90 -7.24
C LYS A 379 29.40 3.93 -7.93
N SER A 380 28.82 3.55 -9.07
CA SER A 380 27.95 4.42 -9.88
C SER A 380 26.87 3.55 -10.52
N LYS A 381 25.60 3.75 -10.10
CA LYS A 381 24.47 3.01 -10.67
C LYS A 381 24.31 3.24 -12.18
N PRO A 382 24.35 4.50 -12.69
CA PRO A 382 24.22 4.75 -14.13
C PRO A 382 25.34 4.12 -14.96
N GLU A 383 26.58 4.16 -14.48
CA GLU A 383 27.72 3.59 -15.20
C GLU A 383 27.59 2.07 -15.30
N ALA A 384 27.29 1.39 -14.20
CA ALA A 384 27.12 -0.05 -14.17
C ALA A 384 25.91 -0.52 -15.01
N LEU A 385 24.79 0.20 -15.00
CA LEU A 385 23.61 -0.15 -15.81
C LEU A 385 23.82 0.10 -17.30
N ASN A 386 24.59 1.11 -17.68
CA ASN A 386 24.85 1.45 -19.08
C ASN A 386 26.12 0.78 -19.66
N ASP A 387 26.83 -0.01 -18.88
CA ASP A 387 27.99 -0.78 -19.35
C ASP A 387 27.56 -1.80 -20.43
N ALA A 388 28.25 -1.79 -21.57
CA ALA A 388 27.88 -2.61 -22.73
C ALA A 388 27.95 -4.11 -22.45
N ASP A 389 28.91 -4.54 -21.62
CA ASP A 389 29.09 -5.96 -21.30
C ASP A 389 28.04 -6.42 -20.27
N VAL A 390 27.67 -5.56 -19.32
CA VAL A 390 26.56 -5.82 -18.39
C VAL A 390 25.24 -5.95 -19.16
N GLN A 391 24.97 -5.03 -20.10
CA GLN A 391 23.78 -5.09 -20.94
C GLN A 391 23.76 -6.34 -21.83
N ALA A 392 24.91 -6.73 -22.36
CA ALA A 392 25.03 -7.96 -23.15
C ALA A 392 24.75 -9.21 -22.31
N ALA A 393 25.27 -9.28 -21.08
CA ALA A 393 25.00 -10.38 -20.15
C ALA A 393 23.50 -10.47 -19.80
N VAL A 394 22.86 -9.35 -19.48
CA VAL A 394 21.41 -9.28 -19.22
C VAL A 394 20.62 -9.77 -20.43
N LYS A 395 20.96 -9.32 -21.62
CA LYS A 395 20.32 -9.74 -22.86
C LYS A 395 20.49 -11.24 -23.13
N GLN A 396 21.68 -11.76 -22.92
CA GLN A 396 21.98 -13.20 -23.09
C GLN A 396 21.14 -14.06 -22.13
N VAL A 397 21.01 -13.66 -20.87
CA VAL A 397 20.15 -14.34 -19.90
C VAL A 397 18.70 -14.27 -20.33
N ALA A 398 18.22 -13.10 -20.76
CA ALA A 398 16.83 -12.92 -21.23
C ALA A 398 16.53 -13.82 -22.45
N GLU A 399 17.46 -13.91 -23.42
CA GLU A 399 17.32 -14.78 -24.59
C GLU A 399 17.34 -16.27 -24.21
N THR A 400 18.16 -16.64 -23.22
CA THR A 400 18.25 -18.02 -22.74
C THR A 400 16.98 -18.46 -22.02
N LEU A 401 16.43 -17.60 -21.17
CA LEU A 401 15.18 -17.84 -20.45
C LEU A 401 13.96 -17.86 -21.39
N GLY A 402 13.96 -17.02 -22.42
CA GLY A 402 12.90 -16.97 -23.42
C GLY A 402 11.50 -16.90 -22.80
N SER A 403 10.69 -17.94 -23.03
CA SER A 403 9.33 -18.05 -22.48
C SER A 403 9.24 -18.79 -21.13
N THR A 404 10.36 -19.22 -20.54
CA THR A 404 10.39 -20.00 -19.30
C THR A 404 10.82 -19.18 -18.08
N GLY A 405 11.15 -17.90 -18.29
CA GLY A 405 11.54 -17.02 -17.19
C GLY A 405 11.78 -15.60 -17.66
N ARG A 406 12.32 -14.78 -16.77
CA ARG A 406 12.73 -13.40 -17.07
C ARG A 406 13.86 -12.93 -16.17
N ILE A 407 14.55 -11.91 -16.62
CA ILE A 407 15.52 -11.15 -15.82
C ILE A 407 15.08 -9.68 -15.73
N LEU A 408 15.25 -9.09 -14.57
CA LEU A 408 15.05 -7.66 -14.33
C LEU A 408 16.26 -7.09 -13.58
N VAL A 409 16.89 -6.08 -14.16
CA VAL A 409 18.00 -5.36 -13.54
C VAL A 409 17.62 -3.90 -13.39
N ARG A 410 17.68 -3.36 -12.16
CA ARG A 410 17.28 -1.99 -11.88
C ARG A 410 18.08 -1.37 -10.75
N GLU A 411 18.13 -0.05 -10.73
CA GLU A 411 18.69 0.67 -9.58
C GLU A 411 17.74 0.68 -8.37
N SER A 412 18.33 0.76 -7.17
CA SER A 412 17.60 1.12 -5.96
C SER A 412 17.36 2.62 -5.92
N GLY A 413 16.16 3.05 -5.53
CA GLY A 413 15.84 4.47 -5.37
C GLY A 413 16.55 5.14 -4.20
N THR A 414 16.90 4.37 -3.16
CA THR A 414 17.40 4.89 -1.87
C THR A 414 18.83 4.49 -1.55
N GLU A 415 19.30 3.36 -2.07
CA GLU A 415 20.61 2.78 -1.75
C GLU A 415 21.54 2.80 -2.96
N PRO A 416 22.87 2.79 -2.77
CA PRO A 416 23.85 2.70 -3.85
C PRO A 416 23.99 1.25 -4.36
N VAL A 417 22.87 0.61 -4.69
CA VAL A 417 22.84 -0.77 -5.17
C VAL A 417 22.08 -0.91 -6.49
N ILE A 418 22.51 -1.87 -7.29
CA ILE A 418 21.73 -2.43 -8.39
C ILE A 418 21.08 -3.72 -7.89
N ARG A 419 19.83 -3.89 -8.25
CA ARG A 419 19.04 -5.08 -7.95
C ARG A 419 18.97 -5.95 -9.20
N VAL A 420 19.49 -7.17 -9.10
CA VAL A 420 19.41 -8.18 -10.15
C VAL A 420 18.40 -9.23 -9.71
N MET A 421 17.35 -9.41 -10.47
CA MET A 421 16.28 -10.37 -10.18
C MET A 421 16.09 -11.28 -11.38
N VAL A 422 16.01 -12.58 -11.12
CA VAL A 422 15.66 -13.61 -12.11
C VAL A 422 14.48 -14.43 -11.59
N GLU A 423 13.55 -14.71 -12.47
CA GLU A 423 12.50 -15.71 -12.29
C GLU A 423 12.69 -16.79 -13.36
N ALA A 424 12.68 -18.06 -12.93
CA ALA A 424 12.89 -19.22 -13.81
C ALA A 424 12.10 -20.43 -13.31
N GLU A 425 12.25 -21.59 -13.96
CA GLU A 425 11.53 -22.81 -13.60
C GLU A 425 11.96 -23.40 -12.26
N THR A 426 13.22 -23.20 -11.88
CA THR A 426 13.82 -23.65 -10.62
C THR A 426 14.63 -22.55 -9.94
N GLU A 427 14.80 -22.66 -8.62
CA GLU A 427 15.60 -21.72 -7.82
C GLU A 427 17.08 -21.77 -8.24
N GLU A 428 17.60 -22.96 -8.54
CA GLU A 428 18.97 -23.16 -9.01
C GLU A 428 19.25 -22.43 -10.33
N GLU A 429 18.29 -22.43 -11.25
CA GLU A 429 18.38 -21.63 -12.48
C GLU A 429 18.37 -20.13 -12.19
N CYS A 430 17.49 -19.67 -11.28
CA CYS A 430 17.47 -18.29 -10.87
C CYS A 430 18.80 -17.83 -10.28
N GLU A 431 19.38 -18.59 -9.36
CA GLU A 431 20.69 -18.29 -8.75
C GLU A 431 21.80 -18.24 -9.79
N LYS A 432 21.89 -19.26 -10.65
CA LYS A 432 22.88 -19.34 -11.71
C LYS A 432 22.89 -18.09 -12.60
N TYR A 433 21.70 -17.66 -13.04
CA TYR A 433 21.59 -16.52 -13.95
C TYR A 433 21.78 -15.17 -13.25
N VAL A 434 21.31 -15.03 -12.00
CA VAL A 434 21.59 -13.83 -11.19
C VAL A 434 23.10 -13.68 -11.00
N ASP A 435 23.78 -14.76 -10.61
CA ASP A 435 25.22 -14.72 -10.33
C ASP A 435 26.03 -14.45 -11.61
N SER A 436 25.63 -15.00 -12.76
CA SER A 436 26.30 -14.73 -14.03
C SER A 436 26.34 -13.25 -14.40
N VAL A 437 25.25 -12.51 -14.13
CA VAL A 437 25.20 -11.05 -14.38
C VAL A 437 25.97 -10.28 -13.31
N ILE A 438 25.89 -10.71 -12.05
CA ILE A 438 26.64 -10.07 -10.94
C ILE A 438 28.15 -10.20 -11.16
N ASP A 439 28.62 -11.36 -11.65
CA ASP A 439 30.03 -11.58 -11.90
C ASP A 439 30.55 -10.64 -13.01
N VAL A 440 29.79 -10.40 -14.08
CA VAL A 440 30.13 -9.39 -15.08
C VAL A 440 30.24 -7.99 -14.47
N ILE A 441 29.26 -7.60 -13.60
CA ILE A 441 29.29 -6.30 -12.89
C ILE A 441 30.58 -6.17 -12.06
N LYS A 442 31.02 -7.25 -11.38
CA LYS A 442 32.26 -7.28 -10.59
C LYS A 442 33.51 -7.22 -11.48
N GLU A 443 33.57 -8.03 -12.52
CA GLU A 443 34.69 -8.10 -13.45
C GLU A 443 34.97 -6.76 -14.16
N LYS A 444 33.89 -5.97 -14.41
CA LYS A 444 34.01 -4.62 -14.97
C LYS A 444 34.38 -3.56 -13.92
N GLY A 445 34.58 -3.95 -12.68
CA GLY A 445 35.05 -3.06 -11.62
C GLY A 445 34.03 -2.06 -11.12
N HIS A 446 32.73 -2.30 -11.37
CA HIS A 446 31.64 -1.45 -10.91
C HIS A 446 31.32 -1.62 -9.42
N CYS A 447 31.70 -2.74 -8.79
CA CYS A 447 31.48 -2.97 -7.35
C CYS A 447 32.37 -2.06 -6.48
N GLU A 448 31.84 -1.70 -5.30
CA GLU A 448 32.61 -1.06 -4.22
C GLU A 448 33.55 -2.06 -3.54
#